data_ea2c6f5fbb03ff5a2280e5f534ed7ab4
#
_entry.id   ea2c6f5fbb03ff5a2280e5f534ed7ab4
#
_cell.length_a   1.000
_cell.length_b   1.000
_cell.length_c   1.000
_cell.angle_alpha   90.00
_cell.angle_beta   90.00
_cell.angle_gamma   90.00
#
_symmetry.space_group_name_H-M   'P 1'
#
loop_
_entity.id
_entity.type
_entity.pdbx_description
1 polymer ?
#
loop_
_entity_poly.entity_id
_entity_poly.type
_entity_poly.pdbx_seq_one_letter_code
_entity_poly.pdbx_strand_id
1 'polypeptide(L)'
;MDSLRKQIGIVTTKNLDGDDVYGGIYGLELLLDCRLCNVEKFTEKSIRQYLKKLINLIKREAGLPPIFRKGIHGLDVIQFIMTSQIAVHCVNYLESVFIDIFSCKDFDTGDERQFTQEWFESKDVRDHIVYRD
;
A
#
# COMPACT_ATOMS: atom_id res chain seq x y z
N MET A 1 7.57 -12.93 -4.27
CA MET A 1 7.81 -12.25 -5.56
C MET A 1 7.96 -13.18 -6.75
N ASP A 2 8.24 -14.47 -6.55
CA ASP A 2 8.48 -15.38 -7.67
C ASP A 2 7.27 -15.57 -8.58
N SER A 3 6.08 -15.75 -7.99
CA SER A 3 4.85 -15.90 -8.78
C SER A 3 4.53 -14.63 -9.57
N LEU A 4 4.73 -13.48 -8.95
CA LEU A 4 4.50 -12.19 -9.60
C LEU A 4 5.47 -11.98 -10.76
N ARG A 5 6.74 -12.28 -10.55
CA ARG A 5 7.77 -12.19 -11.60
C ARG A 5 7.45 -13.06 -12.80
N LYS A 6 6.95 -14.28 -12.55
CA LYS A 6 6.51 -15.17 -13.62
C LYS A 6 5.33 -14.60 -14.39
N GLN A 7 4.37 -13.99 -13.68
CA GLN A 7 3.17 -13.42 -14.31
C GLN A 7 3.49 -12.26 -15.25
N ILE A 8 4.46 -11.42 -14.91
CA ILE A 8 4.80 -10.25 -15.71
C ILE A 8 5.95 -10.50 -16.68
N GLY A 9 6.47 -11.74 -16.74
CA GLY A 9 7.47 -12.12 -17.73
C GLY A 9 8.80 -11.41 -17.58
N ILE A 10 9.29 -11.28 -16.35
CA ILE A 10 10.55 -10.59 -16.07
C ILE A 10 11.72 -11.32 -16.72
N VAL A 11 12.55 -10.54 -17.41
CA VAL A 11 13.76 -11.04 -18.04
C VAL A 11 14.91 -10.94 -17.06
N THR A 12 15.80 -11.94 -17.06
CA THR A 12 17.03 -11.88 -16.28
C THR A 12 18.01 -10.89 -16.89
N THR A 13 18.77 -10.23 -16.03
CA THR A 13 19.88 -9.36 -16.42
C THR A 13 21.18 -9.93 -15.86
N LYS A 14 22.30 -9.37 -16.27
CA LYS A 14 23.60 -9.78 -15.75
C LYS A 14 24.11 -8.74 -14.75
N ASN A 15 24.69 -9.22 -13.64
CA ASN A 15 25.39 -8.35 -12.70
C ASN A 15 26.77 -7.95 -13.25
N LEU A 16 27.54 -7.20 -12.46
CA LEU A 16 28.86 -6.75 -12.90
C LEU A 16 29.87 -7.89 -13.12
N ASP A 17 29.64 -9.03 -12.49
CA ASP A 17 30.49 -10.22 -12.63
C ASP A 17 30.05 -11.10 -13.81
N GLY A 18 29.01 -10.71 -14.50
CA GLY A 18 28.49 -11.46 -15.66
C GLY A 18 27.51 -12.55 -15.32
N ASP A 19 27.13 -12.69 -14.07
CA ASP A 19 26.14 -13.69 -13.62
C ASP A 19 24.73 -13.24 -13.97
N ASP A 20 23.89 -14.20 -14.31
CA ASP A 20 22.47 -13.92 -14.52
C ASP A 20 21.79 -13.62 -13.20
N VAL A 21 21.09 -12.48 -13.14
CA VAL A 21 20.28 -12.10 -12.00
C VAL A 21 18.85 -11.90 -12.46
N TYR A 22 17.88 -12.18 -11.58
CA TYR A 22 16.51 -11.83 -11.89
C TYR A 22 16.43 -10.32 -11.93
N GLY A 23 16.31 -9.81 -13.14
CA GLY A 23 16.22 -8.40 -13.38
C GLY A 23 14.86 -7.90 -13.04
N GLY A 24 14.82 -6.67 -12.76
CA GLY A 24 13.69 -5.88 -12.97
C GLY A 24 12.88 -5.60 -11.75
N ILE A 25 12.44 -6.50 -10.93
CA ILE A 25 11.52 -6.09 -9.87
C ILE A 25 12.18 -6.14 -8.50
N TYR A 26 12.43 -4.95 -7.94
CA TYR A 26 12.79 -4.77 -6.55
C TYR A 26 11.56 -4.80 -5.65
N GLY A 27 10.48 -4.15 -6.08
CA GLY A 27 9.31 -4.02 -5.26
C GLY A 27 8.04 -3.76 -6.05
N LEU A 28 6.95 -3.74 -5.32
CA LEU A 28 5.61 -3.50 -5.81
C LEU A 28 5.00 -2.31 -5.08
N GLU A 29 4.41 -1.39 -5.83
CA GLU A 29 3.68 -0.26 -5.27
C GLU A 29 2.22 -0.36 -5.68
N LEU A 30 1.34 -0.44 -4.69
CA LEU A 30 -0.10 -0.43 -4.89
C LEU A 30 -0.64 0.94 -4.49
N LEU A 31 -1.28 1.61 -5.44
CA LEU A 31 -1.91 2.91 -5.23
C LEU A 31 -3.41 2.70 -5.23
N LEU A 32 -4.08 3.06 -4.15
CA LEU A 32 -5.52 2.94 -4.01
C LEU A 32 -6.14 4.34 -3.87
N ASP A 33 -7.00 4.69 -4.81
CA ASP A 33 -7.78 5.92 -4.76
C ASP A 33 -9.21 5.52 -4.41
N CYS A 34 -9.58 5.70 -3.14
CA CYS A 34 -10.90 5.34 -2.63
C CYS A 34 -11.77 6.58 -2.54
N ARG A 35 -12.83 6.61 -3.30
CA ARG A 35 -13.75 7.75 -3.40
C ARG A 35 -15.10 7.38 -2.79
N LEU A 36 -15.89 8.39 -2.46
CA LEU A 36 -17.22 8.21 -1.87
C LEU A 36 -17.15 7.31 -0.62
N CYS A 37 -16.20 7.64 0.24
CA CYS A 37 -15.98 6.93 1.49
C CYS A 37 -16.89 7.43 2.61
N ASN A 38 -16.98 6.64 3.68
CA ASN A 38 -17.55 7.10 4.93
C ASN A 38 -16.49 7.92 5.69
N VAL A 39 -16.69 9.24 5.75
CA VAL A 39 -15.72 10.16 6.39
C VAL A 39 -15.58 9.93 7.89
N GLU A 40 -16.51 9.24 8.53
CA GLU A 40 -16.37 8.86 9.94
C GLU A 40 -15.18 7.92 10.17
N LYS A 41 -14.70 7.27 9.11
CA LYS A 41 -13.51 6.42 9.16
C LYS A 41 -12.21 7.22 9.13
N PHE A 42 -12.26 8.52 8.87
CA PHE A 42 -11.08 9.38 8.75
C PHE A 42 -10.65 9.93 10.11
N THR A 43 -10.51 9.05 11.09
CA THR A 43 -10.05 9.39 12.43
C THR A 43 -8.76 8.66 12.75
N GLU A 44 -7.99 9.22 13.68
CA GLU A 44 -6.75 8.59 14.12
C GLU A 44 -6.98 7.17 14.63
N LYS A 45 -8.02 6.98 15.44
CA LYS A 45 -8.37 5.66 15.97
C LYS A 45 -8.69 4.67 14.86
N SER A 46 -9.50 5.07 13.89
CA SER A 46 -9.88 4.23 12.75
C SER A 46 -8.65 3.85 11.93
N ILE A 47 -7.81 4.82 11.61
CA ILE A 47 -6.62 4.59 10.79
C ILE A 47 -5.61 3.70 11.52
N ARG A 48 -5.43 3.84 12.83
CA ARG A 48 -4.57 2.93 13.59
C ARG A 48 -5.05 1.50 13.49
N GLN A 49 -6.36 1.27 13.62
CA GLN A 49 -6.95 -0.06 13.50
C GLN A 49 -6.81 -0.60 12.07
N TYR A 50 -7.04 0.24 11.08
CA TYR A 50 -6.88 -0.10 9.68
C TYR A 50 -5.45 -0.57 9.38
N LEU A 51 -4.45 0.21 9.80
CA LEU A 51 -3.05 -0.11 9.57
C LEU A 51 -2.64 -1.41 10.24
N LYS A 52 -3.09 -1.63 11.47
CA LYS A 52 -2.77 -2.87 12.20
C LYS A 52 -3.30 -4.09 11.45
N LYS A 53 -4.53 -4.02 10.97
CA LYS A 53 -5.14 -5.13 10.23
C LYS A 53 -4.51 -5.30 8.85
N LEU A 54 -4.19 -4.21 8.18
CA LEU A 54 -3.55 -4.25 6.87
C LEU A 54 -2.16 -4.89 6.97
N ILE A 55 -1.37 -4.53 7.97
CA ILE A 55 -0.04 -5.09 8.20
C ILE A 55 -0.12 -6.60 8.41
N ASN A 56 -1.11 -7.06 9.18
CA ASN A 56 -1.34 -8.49 9.35
C ASN A 56 -1.73 -9.18 8.05
N LEU A 57 -2.56 -8.52 7.25
CA LEU A 57 -3.02 -9.05 5.97
C LEU A 57 -1.87 -9.27 4.99
N ILE A 58 -0.94 -8.33 4.94
CA ILE A 58 0.25 -8.44 4.10
C ILE A 58 1.39 -9.22 4.76
N LYS A 59 1.14 -9.80 5.92
CA LYS A 59 2.08 -10.65 6.66
C LYS A 59 3.39 -9.95 6.98
N ARG A 60 3.28 -8.75 7.56
CA ARG A 60 4.42 -7.91 7.96
C ARG A 60 4.35 -7.59 9.45
N GLU A 61 5.40 -6.98 9.93
CA GLU A 61 5.46 -6.45 11.29
C GLU A 61 5.82 -4.97 11.24
N ALA A 62 5.12 -4.18 12.04
CA ALA A 62 5.44 -2.78 12.21
C ALA A 62 6.56 -2.66 13.26
N GLY A 63 7.68 -2.04 12.89
CA GLY A 63 8.76 -1.77 13.82
C GLY A 63 8.53 -0.52 14.66
N LEU A 64 7.74 0.41 14.15
CA LEU A 64 7.50 1.71 14.76
C LEU A 64 6.01 2.04 14.71
N PRO A 65 5.52 2.87 15.64
CA PRO A 65 4.14 3.34 15.54
C PRO A 65 3.94 4.25 14.33
N PRO A 66 2.71 4.38 13.82
CA PRO A 66 2.43 5.28 12.72
C PRO A 66 2.60 6.74 13.11
N ILE A 67 2.98 7.56 12.14
CA ILE A 67 3.17 9.00 12.32
C ILE A 67 1.96 9.71 11.71
N PHE A 68 1.25 10.48 12.53
CA PHE A 68 0.05 11.21 12.12
C PHE A 68 0.32 12.70 12.00
N ARG A 69 -0.29 13.31 10.99
CA ARG A 69 -0.30 14.76 10.83
C ARG A 69 -1.71 15.22 10.47
N LYS A 70 -2.24 16.17 11.23
CA LYS A 70 -3.53 16.79 10.90
C LYS A 70 -3.30 18.03 10.04
N GLY A 71 -3.96 18.08 8.88
CA GLY A 71 -3.97 19.24 8.01
C GLY A 71 -5.37 19.79 7.85
N ILE A 72 -5.51 20.90 7.12
CA ILE A 72 -6.82 21.50 6.88
C ILE A 72 -7.72 20.63 5.99
N HIS A 73 -7.11 19.75 5.18
CA HIS A 73 -7.85 18.83 4.30
C HIS A 73 -8.23 17.53 5.00
N GLY A 74 -7.55 17.17 6.10
CA GLY A 74 -7.80 15.92 6.80
C GLY A 74 -6.54 15.36 7.44
N LEU A 75 -6.49 14.03 7.57
CA LEU A 75 -5.46 13.32 8.29
C LEU A 75 -4.49 12.65 7.31
N ASP A 76 -3.19 12.89 7.50
CA ASP A 76 -2.12 12.21 6.78
C ASP A 76 -1.39 11.27 7.71
N VAL A 77 -1.04 10.08 7.24
CA VAL A 77 -0.40 9.06 8.06
C VAL A 77 0.69 8.35 7.28
N ILE A 78 1.82 8.08 7.94
CA ILE A 78 2.87 7.23 7.40
C ILE A 78 3.16 6.13 8.39
N GLN A 79 3.14 4.89 7.91
CA GLN A 79 3.51 3.70 8.66
C GLN A 79 4.72 3.05 8.01
N PHE A 80 5.82 3.00 8.74
CA PHE A 80 7.00 2.27 8.28
C PHE A 80 6.89 0.80 8.67
N ILE A 81 7.29 -0.08 7.76
CA ILE A 81 7.29 -1.53 7.95
C ILE A 81 8.60 -2.05 7.39
N MET A 82 9.56 -2.38 8.24
CA MET A 82 10.87 -2.90 7.80
C MET A 82 11.38 -2.16 6.56
N THR A 83 11.39 -2.82 5.40
CA THR A 83 11.82 -2.25 4.11
C THR A 83 10.65 -1.71 3.28
N SER A 84 9.49 -1.53 3.90
CA SER A 84 8.25 -1.15 3.22
C SER A 84 7.58 0.02 3.93
N GLN A 85 6.55 0.57 3.32
CA GLN A 85 5.82 1.69 3.90
C GLN A 85 4.39 1.75 3.41
N ILE A 86 3.53 2.32 4.23
CA ILE A 86 2.14 2.62 3.90
C ILE A 86 1.91 4.10 4.18
N ALA A 87 1.42 4.83 3.19
CA ALA A 87 1.00 6.21 3.36
C ALA A 87 -0.51 6.32 3.16
N VAL A 88 -1.18 7.06 4.03
CA VAL A 88 -2.64 7.25 3.98
C VAL A 88 -2.93 8.74 4.03
N HIS A 89 -3.70 9.23 3.05
CA HIS A 89 -4.10 10.63 2.97
C HIS A 89 -5.62 10.73 2.93
N CYS A 90 -6.22 11.15 4.03
CA CYS A 90 -7.67 11.37 4.12
C CYS A 90 -7.99 12.81 3.72
N VAL A 91 -8.88 12.96 2.74
CA VAL A 91 -9.30 14.28 2.25
C VAL A 91 -10.80 14.40 2.47
N ASN A 92 -11.18 15.08 3.56
CA ASN A 92 -12.55 15.10 4.05
C ASN A 92 -13.53 15.71 3.05
N TYR A 93 -13.19 16.84 2.45
CA TYR A 93 -14.12 17.52 1.54
C TYR A 93 -14.33 16.76 0.23
N LEU A 94 -13.43 15.86 -0.14
CA LEU A 94 -13.58 14.98 -1.30
C LEU A 94 -14.19 13.64 -0.93
N GLU A 95 -14.42 13.36 0.33
CA GLU A 95 -14.84 12.07 0.85
C GLU A 95 -13.97 10.94 0.30
N SER A 96 -12.67 11.22 0.19
CA SER A 96 -11.72 10.32 -0.46
C SER A 96 -10.52 10.05 0.43
N VAL A 97 -9.96 8.85 0.28
CA VAL A 97 -8.69 8.49 0.89
C VAL A 97 -7.76 7.94 -0.18
N PHE A 98 -6.52 8.41 -0.16
CA PHE A 98 -5.48 7.97 -1.09
C PHE A 98 -4.46 7.17 -0.29
N ILE A 99 -4.19 5.94 -0.74
CA ILE A 99 -3.34 5.02 0.00
C ILE A 99 -2.26 4.49 -0.92
N ASP A 100 -0.99 4.59 -0.47
CA ASP A 100 0.17 4.07 -1.15
C ASP A 100 0.76 2.95 -0.31
N ILE A 101 0.91 1.77 -0.89
CA ILE A 101 1.56 0.64 -0.23
C ILE A 101 2.76 0.24 -1.08
N PHE A 102 3.96 0.45 -0.54
CA PHE A 102 5.19 0.00 -1.18
C PHE A 102 5.76 -1.17 -0.39
N SER A 103 6.04 -2.27 -1.08
CA SER A 103 6.66 -3.45 -0.47
C SER A 103 7.70 -4.05 -1.39
N CYS A 104 8.85 -4.40 -0.82
CA CYS A 104 9.89 -5.13 -1.55
C CYS A 104 9.58 -6.63 -1.65
N LYS A 105 8.49 -7.09 -1.05
CA LYS A 105 8.03 -8.46 -1.12
C LYS A 105 6.62 -8.53 -1.70
N ASP A 106 6.30 -9.70 -2.22
CA ASP A 106 4.99 -9.98 -2.80
C ASP A 106 3.86 -9.87 -1.78
N PHE A 107 2.73 -9.39 -2.22
CA PHE A 107 1.49 -9.43 -1.47
C PHE A 107 0.31 -9.50 -2.46
N ASP A 108 -0.84 -9.95 -1.98
CA ASP A 108 -2.05 -10.06 -2.81
C ASP A 108 -2.74 -8.71 -2.89
N THR A 109 -2.58 -8.02 -4.02
CA THR A 109 -3.14 -6.68 -4.22
C THR A 109 -4.66 -6.67 -4.23
N GLY A 110 -5.29 -7.79 -4.62
CA GLY A 110 -6.75 -7.91 -4.60
C GLY A 110 -7.32 -7.92 -3.19
N ASP A 111 -6.66 -8.63 -2.28
CA ASP A 111 -7.07 -8.68 -0.88
C ASP A 111 -6.94 -7.32 -0.20
N GLU A 112 -5.85 -6.60 -0.41
CA GLU A 112 -5.65 -5.25 0.13
C GLU A 112 -6.67 -4.28 -0.40
N ARG A 113 -6.96 -4.36 -1.69
CA ARG A 113 -7.98 -3.52 -2.32
C ARG A 113 -9.34 -3.76 -1.72
N GLN A 114 -9.75 -5.01 -1.61
CA GLN A 114 -11.05 -5.38 -1.06
C GLN A 114 -11.16 -4.97 0.42
N PHE A 115 -10.15 -5.28 1.20
CA PHE A 115 -10.11 -4.92 2.62
C PHE A 115 -10.22 -3.40 2.80
N THR A 116 -9.47 -2.65 2.03
CA THR A 116 -9.47 -1.18 2.09
C THR A 116 -10.82 -0.61 1.70
N GLN A 117 -11.41 -1.13 0.62
CA GLN A 117 -12.73 -0.71 0.17
C GLN A 117 -13.79 -0.92 1.25
N GLU A 118 -13.79 -2.08 1.89
CA GLU A 118 -14.72 -2.41 2.95
C GLU A 118 -14.49 -1.55 4.19
N TRP A 119 -13.22 -1.33 4.57
CA TRP A 119 -12.91 -0.54 5.74
C TRP A 119 -13.45 0.89 5.65
N PHE A 120 -13.20 1.54 4.52
CA PHE A 120 -13.61 2.93 4.31
C PHE A 120 -15.01 3.06 3.71
N GLU A 121 -15.67 1.93 3.47
CA GLU A 121 -17.00 1.89 2.85
C GLU A 121 -17.03 2.70 1.54
N SER A 122 -15.99 2.54 0.74
CA SER A 122 -15.82 3.26 -0.52
C SER A 122 -16.72 2.69 -1.61
N LYS A 123 -17.40 3.56 -2.33
CA LYS A 123 -18.27 3.15 -3.44
C LYS A 123 -17.54 3.16 -4.79
N ASP A 124 -16.35 3.75 -4.85
CA ASP A 124 -15.58 3.85 -6.08
C ASP A 124 -14.09 3.74 -5.75
N VAL A 125 -13.50 2.59 -6.04
CA VAL A 125 -12.08 2.34 -5.81
C VAL A 125 -11.38 2.19 -7.16
N ARG A 126 -10.30 2.95 -7.31
CA ARG A 126 -9.39 2.81 -8.45
C ARG A 126 -8.04 2.37 -7.93
N ASP A 127 -7.46 1.38 -8.58
CA ASP A 127 -6.16 0.86 -8.19
C ASP A 127 -5.15 0.99 -9.33
N HIS A 128 -3.91 1.25 -8.96
CA HIS A 128 -2.79 1.28 -9.87
C HIS A 128 -1.66 0.47 -9.25
N ILE A 129 -1.04 -0.38 -10.05
CA ILE A 129 0.08 -1.20 -9.61
C ILE A 129 1.31 -0.80 -10.39
N VAL A 130 2.38 -0.45 -9.66
CA VAL A 130 3.65 -0.06 -10.25
C VAL A 130 4.71 -1.05 -9.79
N TYR A 131 5.36 -1.68 -10.74
CA TYR A 131 6.48 -2.57 -10.48
C TYR A 131 7.77 -1.76 -10.53
N ARG A 132 8.57 -1.88 -9.46
CA ARG A 132 9.81 -1.10 -9.31
C ARG A 132 11.01 -2.04 -9.46
N ASP A 133 11.89 -1.70 -10.35
CA ASP A 133 13.11 -2.47 -10.60
C ASP A 133 14.39 -1.69 -10.28
#